data_4536305634d6c75067c1467306d7210f
#
_entry.id   4536305634d6c75067c1467306d7210f
#
_cell.length_a   1.000
_cell.length_b   1.000
_cell.length_c   1.000
_cell.angle_alpha   90.00
_cell.angle_beta   90.00
_cell.angle_gamma   90.00
#
_symmetry.space_group_name_H-M   'P 1'
#
loop_
_entity.id
_entity.type
_entity.pdbx_description
1 polymer ?
#
loop_
_entity_poly.entity_id
_entity_poly.type
_entity_poly.pdbx_seq_one_letter_code
_entity_poly.pdbx_strand_id
1 'polypeptide(L)'
;MDAYSSERDDLSYSQFDAPVLIAASSEPALERARRSVDASGARVGASVMVPEAKERILRQAAASAVWIELDEDGGACMDALLTQVARDAVDERYGAVVSITPPLVDAVFAVLGDSPAQVLVEADPAERAAALALAVSDMPLSVRDVAADRSAEQLRQLSDEVGRIASTLARLSAGPGGPPPIARREASAEAPPVSAETVRSIIRARRLRSRYFQEDLFADPAWDMLLDLLQAEISHLRVPVSSLCIAAAVPATTALRWLKTMVQQGIFIRRADPHDGRRVFVELAPEASRALRGYFAELGTVAVI
;
A
#
# COMPACT_ATOMS: atom_id res chain seq x y z
N MET A 1 24.65 -56.26 22.99
CA MET A 1 23.71 -55.46 23.80
C MET A 1 23.75 -54.08 23.20
N ASP A 2 22.88 -53.92 22.19
CA ASP A 2 22.95 -52.85 21.21
C ASP A 2 22.23 -51.59 21.70
N ALA A 3 22.97 -50.49 21.68
CA ALA A 3 22.40 -49.18 21.89
C ALA A 3 21.89 -48.64 20.53
N TYR A 4 20.57 -48.73 20.32
CA TYR A 4 19.90 -48.02 19.25
C TYR A 4 19.83 -46.54 19.58
N SER A 5 20.75 -45.78 19.01
CA SER A 5 20.70 -44.31 19.00
C SER A 5 19.66 -43.90 17.97
N SER A 6 18.49 -43.50 18.43
CA SER A 6 17.43 -42.92 17.60
C SER A 6 17.84 -41.49 17.24
N GLU A 7 18.43 -41.28 16.09
CA GLU A 7 18.46 -39.99 15.41
C GLU A 7 17.01 -39.63 15.04
N ARG A 8 16.39 -38.82 15.84
CA ARG A 8 15.20 -38.09 15.42
C ARG A 8 15.68 -37.06 14.42
N ASP A 9 15.48 -37.36 13.15
CA ASP A 9 15.50 -36.34 12.08
C ASP A 9 14.45 -35.28 12.46
N ASP A 10 14.95 -34.18 12.95
CA ASP A 10 14.15 -32.99 13.26
C ASP A 10 13.83 -32.34 11.91
N LEU A 11 12.78 -32.83 11.25
CA LEU A 11 12.20 -32.24 10.05
C LEU A 11 11.48 -30.94 10.46
N SER A 12 12.22 -29.97 10.96
CA SER A 12 11.78 -28.59 11.05
C SER A 12 11.75 -28.03 9.63
N TYR A 13 10.62 -28.21 8.94
CA TYR A 13 10.32 -27.42 7.75
C TYR A 13 10.28 -25.96 8.16
N SER A 14 11.39 -25.26 7.94
CA SER A 14 11.42 -23.82 8.17
C SER A 14 10.45 -23.13 7.22
N GLN A 15 9.79 -22.10 7.67
CA GLN A 15 8.83 -21.24 6.94
C GLN A 15 9.37 -20.70 5.59
N PHE A 16 10.67 -20.88 5.33
CA PHE A 16 11.39 -20.43 4.13
C PHE A 16 11.58 -21.52 3.05
N ASP A 17 10.94 -22.67 3.16
CA ASP A 17 11.20 -23.76 2.22
C ASP A 17 10.56 -23.57 0.83
N ALA A 18 9.46 -22.85 0.71
CA ALA A 18 8.87 -22.55 -0.58
C ALA A 18 9.68 -21.42 -1.28
N PRO A 19 10.05 -21.60 -2.56
CA PRO A 19 10.91 -20.66 -3.25
C PRO A 19 10.18 -19.37 -3.65
N VAL A 20 10.96 -18.30 -3.80
CA VAL A 20 10.53 -17.05 -4.43
C VAL A 20 10.70 -17.17 -5.94
N LEU A 21 9.67 -16.83 -6.71
CA LEU A 21 9.74 -16.71 -8.15
C LEU A 21 10.06 -15.26 -8.54
N ILE A 22 10.99 -15.07 -9.47
CA ILE A 22 11.37 -13.75 -9.95
C ILE A 22 10.94 -13.59 -11.41
N ALA A 23 10.28 -12.48 -11.72
CA ALA A 23 10.00 -12.03 -13.07
C ALA A 23 10.59 -10.63 -13.28
N ALA A 24 11.21 -10.37 -14.43
CA ALA A 24 11.84 -9.08 -14.70
C ALA A 24 11.61 -8.60 -16.13
N SER A 25 11.58 -7.27 -16.34
CA SER A 25 11.46 -6.66 -17.65
C SER A 25 12.76 -6.65 -18.44
N SER A 26 13.92 -6.63 -17.74
CA SER A 26 15.26 -6.59 -18.33
C SER A 26 16.26 -7.42 -17.54
N GLU A 27 17.41 -7.74 -18.13
CA GLU A 27 18.51 -8.42 -17.40
C GLU A 27 19.02 -7.60 -16.19
N PRO A 28 19.21 -6.27 -16.28
CA PRO A 28 19.56 -5.49 -15.11
C PRO A 28 18.50 -5.52 -14.00
N ALA A 29 17.22 -5.56 -14.37
CA ALA A 29 16.12 -5.72 -13.43
C ALA A 29 16.18 -7.10 -12.75
N LEU A 30 16.44 -8.15 -13.52
CA LEU A 30 16.58 -9.51 -13.00
C LEU A 30 17.71 -9.64 -11.98
N GLU A 31 18.87 -9.03 -12.28
CA GLU A 31 20.01 -8.97 -11.37
C GLU A 31 19.68 -8.22 -10.05
N ARG A 32 18.96 -7.11 -10.14
CA ARG A 32 18.52 -6.35 -8.95
C ARG A 32 17.58 -7.18 -8.07
N ALA A 33 16.61 -7.85 -8.70
CA ALA A 33 15.66 -8.71 -8.01
C ALA A 33 16.35 -9.87 -7.30
N ARG A 34 17.27 -10.57 -7.99
CA ARG A 34 18.06 -11.67 -7.40
C ARG A 34 18.81 -11.21 -6.17
N ARG A 35 19.57 -10.10 -6.27
CA ARG A 35 20.30 -9.55 -5.14
C ARG A 35 19.40 -9.23 -3.94
N SER A 36 18.18 -8.74 -4.18
CA SER A 36 17.24 -8.45 -3.12
C SER A 36 16.72 -9.70 -2.43
N VAL A 37 16.40 -10.75 -3.21
CA VAL A 37 15.94 -12.03 -2.68
C VAL A 37 17.08 -12.75 -1.94
N ASP A 38 18.28 -12.79 -2.50
CA ASP A 38 19.45 -13.40 -1.87
C ASP A 38 19.83 -12.70 -0.54
N ALA A 39 19.75 -11.36 -0.52
CA ALA A 39 20.02 -10.58 0.69
C ALA A 39 19.02 -10.84 1.83
N SER A 40 17.81 -11.27 1.50
CA SER A 40 16.79 -11.66 2.49
C SER A 40 16.95 -13.10 3.01
N GLY A 41 17.85 -13.88 2.44
CA GLY A 41 18.04 -15.29 2.76
C GLY A 41 16.96 -16.22 2.15
N ALA A 42 16.08 -15.70 1.32
CA ALA A 42 15.06 -16.50 0.65
C ALA A 42 15.64 -17.26 -0.55
N ARG A 43 15.11 -18.47 -0.81
CA ARG A 43 15.57 -19.30 -1.93
C ARG A 43 14.88 -18.90 -3.23
N VAL A 44 15.67 -18.60 -4.26
CA VAL A 44 15.15 -18.37 -5.62
C VAL A 44 14.77 -19.72 -6.26
N GLY A 45 13.53 -19.87 -6.66
CA GLY A 45 13.03 -21.07 -7.35
C GLY A 45 13.11 -21.01 -8.86
N ALA A 46 12.82 -19.84 -9.42
CA ALA A 46 12.98 -19.57 -10.84
C ALA A 46 13.13 -18.07 -11.08
N SER A 47 13.82 -17.74 -12.16
CA SER A 47 13.98 -16.36 -12.65
C SER A 47 13.70 -16.36 -14.13
N VAL A 48 12.73 -15.54 -14.56
CA VAL A 48 12.26 -15.49 -15.95
C VAL A 48 12.02 -14.06 -16.39
N MET A 49 11.99 -13.85 -17.69
CA MET A 49 11.61 -12.56 -18.26
C MET A 49 10.08 -12.42 -18.30
N VAL A 50 9.58 -11.18 -18.27
CA VAL A 50 8.13 -10.85 -18.26
C VAL A 50 7.31 -11.64 -19.29
N PRO A 51 7.74 -11.82 -20.55
CA PRO A 51 6.95 -12.57 -21.53
C PRO A 51 6.65 -14.03 -21.14
N GLU A 52 7.56 -14.67 -20.40
CA GLU A 52 7.44 -16.08 -19.99
C GLU A 52 6.86 -16.23 -18.57
N ALA A 53 6.82 -15.14 -17.80
CA ALA A 53 6.56 -15.16 -16.37
C ALA A 53 5.17 -15.69 -16.02
N LYS A 54 4.14 -15.26 -16.76
CA LYS A 54 2.76 -15.70 -16.51
C LYS A 54 2.63 -17.21 -16.62
N GLU A 55 3.17 -17.80 -17.67
CA GLU A 55 3.10 -19.24 -17.88
C GLU A 55 3.92 -20.01 -16.83
N ARG A 56 5.08 -19.48 -16.46
CA ARG A 56 5.94 -20.04 -15.42
C ARG A 56 5.27 -20.04 -14.04
N ILE A 57 4.59 -18.95 -13.67
CA ILE A 57 3.84 -18.83 -12.41
C ILE A 57 2.69 -19.86 -12.39
N LEU A 58 1.91 -19.95 -13.46
CA LEU A 58 0.79 -20.90 -13.55
C LEU A 58 1.22 -22.37 -13.43
N ARG A 59 2.44 -22.71 -13.83
CA ARG A 59 2.99 -24.07 -13.71
C ARG A 59 3.64 -24.35 -12.36
N GLN A 60 3.79 -23.36 -11.50
CA GLN A 60 4.43 -23.54 -10.20
C GLN A 60 3.44 -24.13 -9.20
N ALA A 61 3.82 -25.26 -8.58
CA ALA A 61 2.98 -25.92 -7.61
C ALA A 61 2.86 -25.15 -6.28
N ALA A 62 3.97 -24.54 -5.84
CA ALA A 62 4.01 -23.70 -4.62
C ALA A 62 5.11 -22.66 -4.74
N ALA A 63 4.82 -21.45 -4.28
CA ALA A 63 5.77 -20.35 -4.13
C ALA A 63 5.46 -19.63 -2.81
N SER A 64 6.49 -19.19 -2.08
CA SER A 64 6.32 -18.35 -0.89
C SER A 64 5.97 -16.93 -1.29
N ALA A 65 6.61 -16.42 -2.34
CA ALA A 65 6.32 -15.11 -2.91
C ALA A 65 6.65 -15.08 -4.41
N VAL A 66 6.07 -14.09 -5.09
CA VAL A 66 6.43 -13.69 -6.45
C VAL A 66 6.99 -12.28 -6.40
N TRP A 67 8.23 -12.11 -6.89
CA TRP A 67 8.89 -10.83 -7.06
C TRP A 67 8.89 -10.42 -8.52
N ILE A 68 8.31 -9.27 -8.83
CA ILE A 68 8.31 -8.68 -10.16
C ILE A 68 9.15 -7.41 -10.14
N GLU A 69 10.13 -7.31 -11.02
CA GLU A 69 11.00 -6.15 -11.16
C GLU A 69 10.83 -5.54 -12.56
N LEU A 70 10.33 -4.31 -12.62
CA LEU A 70 10.03 -3.62 -13.88
C LEU A 70 10.79 -2.29 -13.95
N ASP A 71 11.68 -2.14 -14.89
CA ASP A 71 12.37 -0.90 -15.23
C ASP A 71 11.94 -0.32 -16.57
N GLU A 72 11.24 -1.12 -17.38
CA GLU A 72 10.67 -0.71 -18.67
C GLU A 72 9.26 -1.29 -18.85
N ASP A 73 8.51 -0.68 -19.77
CA ASP A 73 7.16 -1.11 -20.10
C ASP A 73 7.16 -2.37 -20.95
N GLY A 74 6.69 -3.46 -20.40
CA GLY A 74 6.55 -4.75 -21.09
C GLY A 74 5.28 -4.91 -21.91
N GLY A 75 4.48 -3.85 -22.07
CA GLY A 75 3.24 -3.86 -22.85
C GLY A 75 2.23 -4.90 -22.40
N ALA A 76 1.57 -5.54 -23.34
CA ALA A 76 0.50 -6.51 -23.06
C ALA A 76 0.96 -7.72 -22.23
N CYS A 77 2.23 -8.14 -22.33
CA CYS A 77 2.77 -9.23 -21.52
C CYS A 77 2.84 -8.82 -20.03
N MET A 78 3.29 -7.61 -19.76
CA MET A 78 3.31 -7.04 -18.42
C MET A 78 1.90 -6.92 -17.85
N ASP A 79 0.96 -6.38 -18.62
CA ASP A 79 -0.44 -6.23 -18.16
C ASP A 79 -1.09 -7.58 -17.83
N ALA A 80 -0.84 -8.59 -18.66
CA ALA A 80 -1.33 -9.94 -18.45
C ALA A 80 -0.70 -10.62 -17.22
N LEU A 81 0.59 -10.38 -16.97
CA LEU A 81 1.30 -10.84 -15.79
C LEU A 81 0.74 -10.18 -14.52
N LEU A 82 0.66 -8.84 -14.51
CA LEU A 82 0.15 -8.08 -13.36
C LEU A 82 -1.30 -8.44 -13.03
N THR A 83 -2.14 -8.64 -14.06
CA THR A 83 -3.53 -9.10 -13.87
C THR A 83 -3.58 -10.47 -13.22
N GLN A 84 -2.70 -11.40 -13.60
CA GLN A 84 -2.63 -12.72 -12.98
C GLN A 84 -2.18 -12.61 -11.54
N VAL A 85 -1.12 -11.85 -11.28
CA VAL A 85 -0.58 -11.66 -9.92
C VAL A 85 -1.58 -10.96 -9.01
N ALA A 86 -2.34 -9.98 -9.52
CA ALA A 86 -3.41 -9.33 -8.76
C ALA A 86 -4.47 -10.33 -8.27
N ARG A 87 -4.89 -11.25 -9.15
CA ARG A 87 -5.87 -12.30 -8.81
C ARG A 87 -5.30 -13.28 -7.79
N ASP A 88 -4.11 -13.80 -8.07
CA ASP A 88 -3.47 -14.80 -7.21
C ASP A 88 -3.15 -14.24 -5.82
N ALA A 89 -2.85 -12.95 -5.71
CA ALA A 89 -2.64 -12.26 -4.44
C ALA A 89 -3.95 -12.09 -3.65
N VAL A 90 -5.07 -11.82 -4.34
CA VAL A 90 -6.41 -11.78 -3.72
C VAL A 90 -6.84 -13.18 -3.25
N ASP A 91 -6.50 -14.21 -4.03
CA ASP A 91 -6.76 -15.62 -3.70
C ASP A 91 -5.76 -16.18 -2.66
N GLU A 92 -4.88 -15.35 -2.12
CA GLU A 92 -3.86 -15.71 -1.11
C GLU A 92 -2.97 -16.90 -1.53
N ARG A 93 -2.70 -17.05 -2.84
CA ARG A 93 -1.88 -18.14 -3.35
C ARG A 93 -0.39 -17.98 -3.06
N TYR A 94 0.08 -16.76 -3.01
CA TYR A 94 1.44 -16.32 -2.66
C TYR A 94 1.47 -14.83 -2.35
N GLY A 95 2.45 -14.39 -1.59
CA GLY A 95 2.72 -12.97 -1.42
C GLY A 95 3.32 -12.36 -2.68
N ALA A 96 2.93 -11.14 -3.04
CA ALA A 96 3.39 -10.48 -4.25
C ALA A 96 4.10 -9.14 -3.95
N VAL A 97 5.30 -8.99 -4.50
CA VAL A 97 6.07 -7.74 -4.49
C VAL A 97 6.33 -7.29 -5.92
N VAL A 98 5.98 -6.06 -6.23
CA VAL A 98 6.20 -5.47 -7.56
C VAL A 98 7.04 -4.20 -7.40
N SER A 99 8.29 -4.27 -7.80
CA SER A 99 9.25 -3.17 -7.77
C SER A 99 9.31 -2.51 -9.14
N ILE A 100 9.15 -1.19 -9.18
CA ILE A 100 9.00 -0.44 -10.42
C ILE A 100 9.80 0.86 -10.42
N THR A 101 9.99 1.43 -11.60
CA THR A 101 10.45 2.80 -11.80
C THR A 101 9.27 3.78 -11.85
N PRO A 102 9.47 5.09 -11.55
CA PRO A 102 8.40 6.08 -11.52
C PRO A 102 7.52 6.17 -12.76
N PRO A 103 8.03 6.03 -14.00
CA PRO A 103 7.20 6.07 -15.20
C PRO A 103 6.12 4.98 -15.30
N LEU A 104 6.29 3.87 -14.55
CA LEU A 104 5.36 2.73 -14.58
C LEU A 104 4.25 2.82 -13.52
N VAL A 105 4.28 3.84 -12.65
CA VAL A 105 3.35 3.97 -11.51
C VAL A 105 1.89 3.91 -11.96
N ASP A 106 1.50 4.70 -12.97
CA ASP A 106 0.10 4.76 -13.43
C ASP A 106 -0.35 3.42 -14.01
N ALA A 107 0.46 2.80 -14.86
CA ALA A 107 0.13 1.52 -15.50
C ALA A 107 0.04 0.37 -14.50
N VAL A 108 0.98 0.28 -13.57
CA VAL A 108 1.00 -0.77 -12.55
C VAL A 108 -0.14 -0.57 -11.54
N PHE A 109 -0.37 0.65 -11.11
CA PHE A 109 -1.44 0.93 -10.14
C PHE A 109 -2.84 0.79 -10.75
N ALA A 110 -3.00 0.95 -12.07
CA ALA A 110 -4.25 0.67 -12.77
C ALA A 110 -4.69 -0.79 -12.57
N VAL A 111 -3.74 -1.72 -12.51
CA VAL A 111 -4.01 -3.16 -12.35
C VAL A 111 -3.98 -3.59 -10.89
N LEU A 112 -2.97 -3.15 -10.13
CA LEU A 112 -2.70 -3.64 -8.76
C LEU A 112 -3.34 -2.79 -7.64
N GLY A 113 -3.96 -1.66 -7.96
CA GLY A 113 -4.42 -0.72 -6.94
C GLY A 113 -5.38 -1.28 -5.89
N ASP A 114 -6.17 -2.32 -6.23
CA ASP A 114 -7.10 -2.99 -5.31
C ASP A 114 -6.57 -4.33 -4.77
N SER A 115 -5.44 -4.81 -5.29
CA SER A 115 -4.85 -6.08 -4.86
C SER A 115 -4.01 -5.91 -3.58
N PRO A 116 -3.79 -6.96 -2.79
CA PRO A 116 -2.91 -6.90 -1.63
C PRO A 116 -1.42 -6.83 -2.01
N ALA A 117 -1.06 -6.98 -3.29
CA ALA A 117 0.32 -6.89 -3.76
C ALA A 117 1.01 -5.59 -3.29
N GLN A 118 2.26 -5.72 -2.86
CA GLN A 118 3.07 -4.59 -2.44
C GLN A 118 3.75 -3.96 -3.65
N VAL A 119 3.55 -2.66 -3.85
CA VAL A 119 4.20 -1.90 -4.93
C VAL A 119 5.31 -1.04 -4.34
N LEU A 120 6.51 -1.21 -4.83
CA LEU A 120 7.72 -0.49 -4.46
C LEU A 120 8.15 0.40 -5.63
N VAL A 121 8.51 1.65 -5.35
CA VAL A 121 8.97 2.60 -6.37
C VAL A 121 10.35 3.11 -5.96
N GLU A 122 11.38 2.76 -6.73
CA GLU A 122 12.79 3.14 -6.42
C GLU A 122 13.19 2.83 -4.97
N ALA A 123 12.67 1.74 -4.42
CA ALA A 123 12.87 1.37 -3.04
C ALA A 123 14.33 1.02 -2.73
N ASP A 124 14.77 1.44 -1.56
CA ASP A 124 16.09 1.10 -1.05
C ASP A 124 16.19 -0.40 -0.64
N PRO A 125 17.42 -0.92 -0.38
CA PRO A 125 17.59 -2.32 -0.03
C PRO A 125 16.83 -2.75 1.25
N ALA A 126 16.64 -1.85 2.23
CA ALA A 126 15.93 -2.16 3.46
C ALA A 126 14.42 -2.26 3.23
N GLU A 127 13.85 -1.33 2.45
CA GLU A 127 12.45 -1.38 2.03
C GLU A 127 12.16 -2.65 1.21
N ARG A 128 13.06 -3.02 0.30
CA ARG A 128 12.96 -4.23 -0.53
C ARG A 128 12.95 -5.51 0.33
N ALA A 129 13.86 -5.59 1.30
CA ALA A 129 13.94 -6.71 2.23
C ALA A 129 12.69 -6.79 3.12
N ALA A 130 12.22 -5.66 3.64
CA ALA A 130 11.01 -5.59 4.46
C ALA A 130 9.76 -6.02 3.67
N ALA A 131 9.62 -5.56 2.42
CA ALA A 131 8.51 -5.94 1.56
C ALA A 131 8.48 -7.45 1.28
N LEU A 132 9.64 -8.06 1.01
CA LEU A 132 9.72 -9.51 0.81
C LEU A 132 9.39 -10.28 2.08
N ALA A 133 9.92 -9.85 3.23
CA ALA A 133 9.62 -10.48 4.51
C ALA A 133 8.12 -10.46 4.83
N LEU A 134 7.44 -9.33 4.60
CA LEU A 134 6.00 -9.22 4.76
C LEU A 134 5.25 -10.12 3.77
N ALA A 135 5.63 -10.13 2.49
CA ALA A 135 4.99 -10.96 1.48
C ALA A 135 5.10 -12.46 1.78
N VAL A 136 6.21 -12.90 2.37
CA VAL A 136 6.39 -14.30 2.81
C VAL A 136 5.61 -14.60 4.09
N SER A 137 5.51 -13.63 5.02
CA SER A 137 4.85 -13.82 6.33
C SER A 137 3.32 -13.79 6.26
N ASP A 138 2.75 -13.05 5.30
CA ASP A 138 1.30 -12.89 5.12
C ASP A 138 0.64 -14.14 4.49
N MET A 139 1.43 -15.16 4.12
CA MET A 139 0.90 -16.40 3.57
C MET A 139 0.22 -17.25 4.66
N PRO A 140 -1.04 -17.62 4.49
CA PRO A 140 -1.66 -18.62 5.36
C PRO A 140 -0.88 -19.93 5.22
N LEU A 141 -0.33 -20.42 6.32
CA LEU A 141 0.37 -21.71 6.39
C LEU A 141 -0.56 -22.82 5.90
N SER A 142 -0.36 -23.31 4.69
CA SER A 142 -1.14 -24.40 4.11
C SER A 142 -0.78 -25.78 4.69
N VAL A 143 0.05 -25.84 5.70
CA VAL A 143 0.27 -27.01 6.55
C VAL A 143 -0.28 -26.67 7.94
N ARG A 144 -1.45 -27.19 8.25
CA ARG A 144 -2.10 -27.09 9.54
C ARG A 144 -1.19 -27.67 10.63
N ASP A 145 -0.41 -26.82 11.24
CA ASP A 145 0.10 -27.11 12.57
C ASP A 145 -0.98 -26.66 13.57
N VAL A 146 -1.74 -27.66 14.05
CA VAL A 146 -2.86 -27.46 15.00
C VAL A 146 -2.40 -26.80 16.32
N ALA A 147 -1.09 -26.72 16.56
CA ALA A 147 -0.51 -26.04 17.70
C ALA A 147 -0.32 -24.52 17.45
N ALA A 148 0.02 -24.14 16.21
CA ALA A 148 0.18 -22.73 15.82
C ALA A 148 -1.19 -22.02 15.73
N ASP A 149 -2.23 -22.70 15.28
CA ASP A 149 -3.60 -22.18 15.24
C ASP A 149 -4.11 -21.82 16.64
N ARG A 150 -3.82 -22.64 17.66
CA ARG A 150 -4.19 -22.33 19.06
C ARG A 150 -3.47 -21.11 19.60
N SER A 151 -2.20 -20.91 19.26
CA SER A 151 -1.42 -19.73 19.71
C SER A 151 -1.87 -18.46 19.01
N ALA A 152 -2.20 -18.52 17.72
CA ALA A 152 -2.74 -17.39 16.97
C ALA A 152 -4.15 -17.00 17.42
N GLU A 153 -5.00 -17.98 17.73
CA GLU A 153 -6.33 -17.76 18.29
C GLU A 153 -6.25 -17.16 19.71
N GLN A 154 -5.34 -17.64 20.55
CA GLN A 154 -5.08 -17.05 21.87
C GLN A 154 -4.57 -15.62 21.79
N LEU A 155 -3.67 -15.31 20.85
CA LEU A 155 -3.18 -13.94 20.62
C LEU A 155 -4.28 -13.00 20.14
N ARG A 156 -5.16 -13.46 19.24
CA ARG A 156 -6.33 -12.68 18.82
C ARG A 156 -7.30 -12.45 19.98
N GLN A 157 -7.61 -13.49 20.77
CA GLN A 157 -8.47 -13.37 21.94
C GLN A 157 -7.88 -12.41 22.99
N LEU A 158 -6.56 -12.47 23.24
CA LEU A 158 -5.87 -11.53 24.12
C LEU A 158 -5.90 -10.09 23.57
N SER A 159 -5.72 -9.90 22.29
CA SER A 159 -5.80 -8.59 21.63
C SER A 159 -7.20 -7.99 21.72
N ASP A 160 -8.24 -8.80 21.50
CA ASP A 160 -9.65 -8.39 21.65
C ASP A 160 -10.02 -8.08 23.11
N GLU A 161 -9.47 -8.85 24.07
CA GLU A 161 -9.67 -8.60 25.50
C GLU A 161 -8.99 -7.31 25.95
N VAL A 162 -7.75 -7.06 25.50
CA VAL A 162 -7.03 -5.79 25.73
C VAL A 162 -7.79 -4.62 25.11
N GLY A 163 -8.34 -4.78 23.92
CA GLY A 163 -9.19 -3.78 23.27
C GLY A 163 -10.47 -3.48 24.07
N ARG A 164 -11.13 -4.51 24.62
CA ARG A 164 -12.30 -4.35 25.50
C ARG A 164 -11.95 -3.68 26.84
N ILE A 165 -10.83 -4.07 27.43
CA ILE A 165 -10.36 -3.45 28.68
C ILE A 165 -10.02 -1.98 28.43
N ALA A 166 -9.31 -1.65 27.36
CA ALA A 166 -8.97 -0.28 26.99
C ALA A 166 -10.22 0.57 26.74
N SER A 167 -11.22 0.04 26.04
CA SER A 167 -12.50 0.73 25.80
C SER A 167 -13.34 0.89 27.06
N THR A 168 -13.26 -0.05 27.99
CA THR A 168 -13.94 0.02 29.29
C THR A 168 -13.26 1.03 30.22
N LEU A 169 -11.92 1.04 30.25
CA LEU A 169 -11.14 2.05 30.99
C LEU A 169 -11.37 3.45 30.41
N ALA A 170 -11.41 3.61 29.09
CA ALA A 170 -11.74 4.88 28.45
C ALA A 170 -13.15 5.37 28.86
N ARG A 171 -14.14 4.48 28.96
CA ARG A 171 -15.49 4.82 29.44
C ARG A 171 -15.55 5.13 30.94
N LEU A 172 -14.74 4.47 31.74
CA LEU A 172 -14.66 4.73 33.19
C LEU A 172 -13.87 6.00 33.50
N SER A 173 -12.88 6.34 32.66
CA SER A 173 -12.12 7.61 32.74
C SER A 173 -12.92 8.81 32.20
N ALA A 174 -13.86 8.59 31.30
CA ALA A 174 -14.87 9.55 30.94
C ALA A 174 -15.96 9.51 32.02
N GLY A 175 -15.80 10.31 33.07
CA GLY A 175 -16.86 10.52 34.06
C GLY A 175 -18.17 10.96 33.41
N PRO A 176 -19.32 11.10 34.16
CA PRO A 176 -20.64 11.40 33.62
C PRO A 176 -20.77 12.78 32.92
N GLY A 177 -19.68 13.29 32.35
CA GLY A 177 -19.51 14.51 31.57
C GLY A 177 -18.51 14.33 30.44
N GLY A 178 -18.32 13.11 29.92
CA GLY A 178 -17.50 12.91 28.72
C GLY A 178 -17.99 13.77 27.55
N PRO A 179 -17.07 14.32 26.71
CA PRO A 179 -17.50 15.10 25.56
C PRO A 179 -18.48 14.26 24.74
N PRO A 180 -19.59 14.85 24.27
CA PRO A 180 -20.54 14.14 23.43
C PRO A 180 -19.77 13.51 22.27
N PRO A 181 -20.19 12.32 21.75
CA PRO A 181 -19.61 11.78 20.54
C PRO A 181 -19.61 12.91 19.53
N ILE A 182 -18.47 13.15 18.84
CA ILE A 182 -18.38 14.20 17.83
C ILE A 182 -19.49 13.89 16.83
N ALA A 183 -20.63 14.53 17.06
CA ALA A 183 -21.72 14.52 16.11
C ALA A 183 -21.12 15.10 14.84
N ARG A 184 -21.04 14.28 13.79
CA ARG A 184 -20.64 14.70 12.46
C ARG A 184 -21.53 15.89 12.13
N ARG A 185 -21.00 17.10 12.34
CA ARG A 185 -21.74 18.32 12.07
C ARG A 185 -22.08 18.28 10.59
N GLU A 186 -23.35 18.19 10.29
CA GLU A 186 -23.84 18.32 8.91
C GLU A 186 -23.31 19.66 8.42
N ALA A 187 -22.49 19.61 7.36
CA ALA A 187 -21.93 20.80 6.75
C ALA A 187 -23.10 21.73 6.38
N SER A 188 -23.13 22.91 6.96
CA SER A 188 -24.12 23.93 6.67
C SER A 188 -24.17 24.17 5.15
N ALA A 189 -25.36 24.17 4.57
CA ALA A 189 -25.56 24.22 3.12
C ALA A 189 -25.11 25.54 2.45
N GLU A 190 -24.58 26.49 3.19
CA GLU A 190 -24.22 27.85 2.73
C GLU A 190 -22.79 28.28 3.05
N ALA A 191 -21.85 27.32 3.10
CA ALA A 191 -20.44 27.69 3.25
C ALA A 191 -19.94 28.43 1.99
N PRO A 192 -19.24 29.57 2.11
CA PRO A 192 -18.68 30.26 0.95
C PRO A 192 -17.76 29.33 0.16
N PRO A 193 -17.83 29.39 -1.19
CA PRO A 193 -17.05 28.47 -2.01
C PRO A 193 -15.55 28.69 -1.79
N VAL A 194 -14.84 27.62 -1.42
CA VAL A 194 -13.37 27.64 -1.31
C VAL A 194 -12.80 27.90 -2.70
N SER A 195 -11.91 28.90 -2.83
CA SER A 195 -11.29 29.20 -4.11
C SER A 195 -10.04 28.32 -4.34
N ALA A 196 -9.77 28.00 -5.61
CA ALA A 196 -8.53 27.31 -5.99
C ALA A 196 -7.26 28.09 -5.57
N GLU A 197 -7.33 29.41 -5.48
CA GLU A 197 -6.23 30.25 -5.05
C GLU A 197 -5.95 30.08 -3.56
N THR A 198 -6.97 29.99 -2.73
CA THR A 198 -6.85 29.72 -1.29
C THR A 198 -6.15 28.37 -1.09
N VAL A 199 -6.60 27.31 -1.76
CA VAL A 199 -5.98 25.98 -1.63
C VAL A 199 -4.53 26.00 -2.10
N ARG A 200 -4.23 26.65 -3.23
CA ARG A 200 -2.86 26.81 -3.74
C ARG A 200 -1.95 27.58 -2.77
N SER A 201 -2.47 28.61 -2.10
CA SER A 201 -1.70 29.37 -1.12
C SER A 201 -1.32 28.52 0.10
N ILE A 202 -2.23 27.64 0.55
CA ILE A 202 -2.00 26.71 1.66
C ILE A 202 -0.95 25.67 1.25
N ILE A 203 -1.09 25.04 0.08
CA ILE A 203 -0.10 24.09 -0.45
C ILE A 203 1.28 24.75 -0.51
N ARG A 204 1.36 26.00 -1.01
CA ARG A 204 2.61 26.74 -1.09
C ARG A 204 3.19 27.04 0.29
N ALA A 205 2.36 27.46 1.25
CA ALA A 205 2.80 27.71 2.63
C ALA A 205 3.34 26.46 3.31
N ARG A 206 2.69 25.29 3.11
CA ARG A 206 3.16 23.99 3.61
C ARG A 206 4.52 23.63 3.02
N ARG A 207 4.69 23.71 1.71
CA ARG A 207 5.95 23.42 1.01
C ARG A 207 7.07 24.39 1.35
N LEU A 208 6.74 25.63 1.72
CA LEU A 208 7.74 26.61 2.11
C LEU A 208 8.50 26.20 3.38
N ARG A 209 7.91 25.37 4.25
CA ARG A 209 8.52 24.90 5.50
C ARG A 209 9.83 24.15 5.25
N SER A 210 9.94 23.39 4.15
CA SER A 210 11.15 22.64 3.78
C SER A 210 12.38 23.50 3.51
N ARG A 211 12.20 24.81 3.27
CA ARG A 211 13.33 25.76 3.15
C ARG A 211 13.99 26.11 4.49
N TYR A 212 13.28 25.90 5.60
CA TYR A 212 13.71 26.28 6.94
C TYR A 212 13.94 25.12 7.87
N PHE A 213 13.33 23.95 7.56
CA PHE A 213 13.36 22.76 8.40
C PHE A 213 13.55 21.52 7.52
N GLN A 214 13.95 20.41 8.12
CA GLN A 214 14.03 19.13 7.43
C GLN A 214 12.65 18.72 6.88
N GLU A 215 12.62 18.24 5.65
CA GLU A 215 11.40 17.97 4.89
C GLU A 215 10.48 16.95 5.61
N ASP A 216 11.08 15.90 6.17
CA ASP A 216 10.36 14.81 6.85
C ASP A 216 9.64 15.24 8.13
N LEU A 217 10.05 16.36 8.73
CA LEU A 217 9.50 16.81 10.02
C LEU A 217 8.01 17.19 9.96
N PHE A 218 7.53 17.57 8.79
CA PHE A 218 6.14 18.01 8.58
C PHE A 218 5.42 17.20 7.51
N ALA A 219 5.87 15.96 7.25
CA ALA A 219 5.24 15.10 6.28
C ALA A 219 3.81 14.74 6.72
N ASP A 220 2.84 15.09 5.89
CA ASP A 220 1.43 14.75 6.07
C ASP A 220 0.83 14.38 4.71
N PRO A 221 1.18 13.19 4.19
CA PRO A 221 0.83 12.79 2.84
C PRO A 221 -0.68 12.74 2.60
N ALA A 222 -1.47 12.34 3.60
CA ALA A 222 -2.91 12.31 3.48
C ALA A 222 -3.49 13.71 3.25
N TRP A 223 -3.02 14.68 4.03
CA TRP A 223 -3.48 16.08 3.92
C TRP A 223 -3.01 16.71 2.61
N ASP A 224 -1.78 16.49 2.22
CA ASP A 224 -1.23 17.03 0.97
C ASP A 224 -1.96 16.47 -0.26
N MET A 225 -2.32 15.18 -0.27
CA MET A 225 -3.16 14.57 -1.30
C MET A 225 -4.59 15.16 -1.32
N LEU A 226 -5.20 15.35 -0.13
CA LEU A 226 -6.54 15.96 -0.03
C LEU A 226 -6.57 17.36 -0.61
N LEU A 227 -5.55 18.18 -0.32
CA LEU A 227 -5.44 19.54 -0.83
C LEU A 227 -5.25 19.56 -2.35
N ASP A 228 -4.39 18.68 -2.88
CA ASP A 228 -4.13 18.62 -4.32
C ASP A 228 -5.39 18.19 -5.09
N LEU A 229 -6.09 17.17 -4.61
CA LEU A 229 -7.36 16.73 -5.21
C LEU A 229 -8.46 17.78 -5.10
N LEU A 230 -8.56 18.53 -4.00
CA LEU A 230 -9.52 19.62 -3.88
C LEU A 230 -9.21 20.74 -4.87
N GLN A 231 -7.94 21.11 -5.00
CA GLN A 231 -7.51 22.10 -6.00
C GLN A 231 -7.86 21.65 -7.43
N ALA A 232 -7.59 20.38 -7.74
CA ALA A 232 -7.89 19.81 -9.05
C ALA A 232 -9.41 19.77 -9.31
N GLU A 233 -10.23 19.38 -8.33
CA GLU A 233 -11.69 19.39 -8.41
C GLU A 233 -12.23 20.79 -8.73
N ILE A 234 -11.77 21.81 -8.01
CA ILE A 234 -12.18 23.22 -8.24
C ILE A 234 -11.76 23.68 -9.63
N SER A 235 -10.60 23.23 -10.11
CA SER A 235 -10.05 23.62 -11.41
C SER A 235 -10.52 22.71 -12.56
N HIS A 236 -11.40 21.72 -12.29
CA HIS A 236 -11.87 20.71 -13.26
C HIS A 236 -10.73 19.93 -13.95
N LEU A 237 -9.68 19.64 -13.20
CA LEU A 237 -8.53 18.86 -13.65
C LEU A 237 -8.63 17.41 -13.18
N ARG A 238 -8.07 16.50 -13.96
CA ARG A 238 -7.91 15.09 -13.56
C ARG A 238 -6.51 14.86 -13.02
N VAL A 239 -6.39 14.11 -11.94
CA VAL A 239 -5.11 13.83 -11.28
C VAL A 239 -4.75 12.36 -11.48
N PRO A 240 -3.70 12.03 -12.26
CA PRO A 240 -3.18 10.68 -12.34
C PRO A 240 -2.50 10.27 -11.03
N VAL A 241 -2.35 8.97 -10.81
CA VAL A 241 -1.74 8.43 -9.59
C VAL A 241 -0.31 8.94 -9.39
N SER A 242 0.49 8.96 -10.45
CA SER A 242 1.87 9.47 -10.42
C SER A 242 1.96 10.91 -9.95
N SER A 243 1.06 11.79 -10.43
CA SER A 243 1.01 13.20 -9.99
C SER A 243 0.63 13.32 -8.53
N LEU A 244 -0.32 12.51 -8.06
CA LEU A 244 -0.74 12.52 -6.65
C LEU A 244 0.37 12.02 -5.72
N CYS A 245 1.18 11.05 -6.16
CA CYS A 245 2.37 10.62 -5.41
C CYS A 245 3.38 11.77 -5.24
N ILE A 246 3.58 12.59 -6.27
CA ILE A 246 4.45 13.79 -6.17
C ILE A 246 3.84 14.82 -5.22
N ALA A 247 2.53 15.02 -5.27
CA ALA A 247 1.83 15.96 -4.41
C ALA A 247 1.93 15.59 -2.92
N ALA A 248 2.00 14.31 -2.60
CA ALA A 248 2.11 13.78 -1.23
C ALA A 248 3.41 14.16 -0.51
N ALA A 249 4.45 14.62 -1.22
CA ALA A 249 5.74 15.06 -0.67
C ALA A 249 6.42 14.00 0.24
N VAL A 250 6.26 12.74 -0.08
CA VAL A 250 6.92 11.58 0.55
C VAL A 250 7.39 10.62 -0.54
N PRO A 251 8.27 9.65 -0.24
CA PRO A 251 8.66 8.63 -1.21
C PRO A 251 7.44 7.97 -1.86
N ALA A 252 7.53 7.70 -3.17
CA ALA A 252 6.39 7.22 -3.97
C ALA A 252 5.78 5.92 -3.43
N THR A 253 6.60 4.99 -2.90
CA THR A 253 6.13 3.78 -2.21
C THR A 253 5.20 4.13 -1.04
N THR A 254 5.60 5.09 -0.22
CA THR A 254 4.80 5.57 0.92
C THR A 254 3.51 6.25 0.45
N ALA A 255 3.61 7.10 -0.58
CA ALA A 255 2.44 7.75 -1.19
C ALA A 255 1.42 6.74 -1.70
N LEU A 256 1.86 5.68 -2.40
CA LEU A 256 0.97 4.62 -2.90
C LEU A 256 0.26 3.87 -1.77
N ARG A 257 0.92 3.61 -0.64
CA ARG A 257 0.29 3.00 0.54
C ARG A 257 -0.81 3.91 1.10
N TRP A 258 -0.54 5.20 1.26
CA TRP A 258 -1.52 6.18 1.70
C TRP A 258 -2.70 6.27 0.74
N LEU A 259 -2.43 6.37 -0.57
CA LEU A 259 -3.48 6.40 -1.59
C LEU A 259 -4.39 5.17 -1.48
N LYS A 260 -3.81 3.97 -1.35
CA LYS A 260 -4.55 2.72 -1.18
C LYS A 260 -5.43 2.75 0.07
N THR A 261 -4.89 3.21 1.20
CA THR A 261 -5.64 3.38 2.46
C THR A 261 -6.81 4.36 2.29
N MET A 262 -6.57 5.50 1.64
CA MET A 262 -7.61 6.52 1.43
C MET A 262 -8.73 6.02 0.50
N VAL A 263 -8.40 5.20 -0.50
CA VAL A 263 -9.40 4.51 -1.35
C VAL A 263 -10.20 3.49 -0.55
N GLN A 264 -9.54 2.66 0.25
CA GLN A 264 -10.19 1.65 1.10
C GLN A 264 -11.15 2.29 2.13
N GLN A 265 -10.80 3.46 2.65
CA GLN A 265 -11.64 4.23 3.57
C GLN A 265 -12.78 5.00 2.86
N GLY A 266 -12.86 4.93 1.53
CA GLY A 266 -13.87 5.63 0.76
C GLY A 266 -13.69 7.15 0.71
N ILE A 267 -12.50 7.65 1.01
CA ILE A 267 -12.15 9.08 0.95
C ILE A 267 -11.79 9.48 -0.48
N PHE A 268 -11.07 8.60 -1.19
CA PHE A 268 -10.74 8.76 -2.61
C PHE A 268 -11.51 7.75 -3.47
N ILE A 269 -11.76 8.14 -4.72
CA ILE A 269 -12.35 7.30 -5.76
C ILE A 269 -11.37 7.20 -6.92
N ARG A 270 -11.19 5.99 -7.44
CA ARG A 270 -10.42 5.73 -8.65
C ARG A 270 -11.33 5.72 -9.87
N ARG A 271 -10.90 6.39 -10.93
CA ARG A 271 -11.60 6.45 -12.22
C ARG A 271 -10.66 5.97 -13.31
N ALA A 272 -10.98 4.86 -13.96
CA ALA A 272 -10.27 4.43 -15.13
C ALA A 272 -10.46 5.44 -16.28
N ASP A 273 -9.40 5.66 -17.05
CA ASP A 273 -9.53 6.44 -18.30
C ASP A 273 -10.30 5.61 -19.32
N PRO A 274 -11.41 6.14 -19.89
CA PRO A 274 -12.19 5.40 -20.88
C PRO A 274 -11.44 5.15 -22.21
N HIS A 275 -10.35 5.86 -22.45
CA HIS A 275 -9.55 5.76 -23.68
C HIS A 275 -8.21 5.04 -23.49
N ASP A 276 -7.74 4.90 -22.24
CA ASP A 276 -6.49 4.26 -21.91
C ASP A 276 -6.64 3.46 -20.61
N GLY A 277 -6.88 2.16 -20.74
CA GLY A 277 -7.05 1.25 -19.60
C GLY A 277 -5.82 1.15 -18.67
N ARG A 278 -4.68 1.73 -19.07
CA ARG A 278 -3.44 1.79 -18.28
C ARG A 278 -3.33 3.07 -17.45
N ARG A 279 -4.35 3.93 -17.50
CA ARG A 279 -4.44 5.17 -16.71
C ARG A 279 -5.60 5.13 -15.77
N VAL A 280 -5.31 5.54 -14.54
CA VAL A 280 -6.30 5.74 -13.49
C VAL A 280 -6.14 7.15 -12.93
N PHE A 281 -7.25 7.85 -12.85
CA PHE A 281 -7.33 9.14 -12.16
C PHE A 281 -7.88 8.94 -10.76
N VAL A 282 -7.46 9.80 -9.85
CA VAL A 282 -7.94 9.82 -8.47
C VAL A 282 -8.74 11.09 -8.24
N GLU A 283 -9.86 10.95 -7.58
CA GLU A 283 -10.80 12.04 -7.26
C GLU A 283 -11.19 11.95 -5.78
N LEU A 284 -11.61 13.07 -5.20
CA LEU A 284 -12.26 13.06 -3.88
C LEU A 284 -13.63 12.34 -3.99
N ALA A 285 -13.93 11.52 -3.00
CA ALA A 285 -15.30 11.06 -2.83
C ALA A 285 -16.21 12.27 -2.53
N PRO A 286 -17.49 12.26 -2.97
CA PRO A 286 -18.39 13.42 -2.76
C PRO A 286 -18.52 13.83 -1.29
N GLU A 287 -18.49 12.85 -0.37
CA GLU A 287 -18.53 13.12 1.06
C GLU A 287 -17.24 13.75 1.57
N ALA A 288 -16.09 13.28 1.10
CA ALA A 288 -14.79 13.84 1.46
C ALA A 288 -14.64 15.27 0.94
N SER A 289 -15.08 15.54 -0.29
CA SER A 289 -15.09 16.89 -0.86
C SER A 289 -15.96 17.84 -0.01
N ARG A 290 -17.17 17.40 0.37
CA ARG A 290 -18.06 18.20 1.24
C ARG A 290 -17.45 18.46 2.61
N ALA A 291 -16.85 17.44 3.24
CA ALA A 291 -16.20 17.56 4.53
C ALA A 291 -15.02 18.54 4.49
N LEU A 292 -14.19 18.43 3.44
CA LEU A 292 -13.03 19.32 3.27
C LEU A 292 -13.44 20.77 3.01
N ARG A 293 -14.48 21.01 2.21
CA ARG A 293 -15.08 22.34 2.01
C ARG A 293 -15.67 22.92 3.30
N GLY A 294 -16.34 22.08 4.10
CA GLY A 294 -16.85 22.45 5.42
C GLY A 294 -15.72 22.86 6.38
N TYR A 295 -14.62 22.10 6.40
CA TYR A 295 -13.44 22.44 7.17
C TYR A 295 -12.91 23.85 6.81
N PHE A 296 -12.78 24.16 5.51
CA PHE A 296 -12.34 25.48 5.07
C PHE A 296 -13.33 26.61 5.39
N ALA A 297 -14.60 26.31 5.39
CA ALA A 297 -15.63 27.27 5.79
C ALA A 297 -15.57 27.61 7.29
N GLU A 298 -15.31 26.60 8.15
CA GLU A 298 -15.14 26.83 9.58
C GLU A 298 -13.82 27.56 9.91
N LEU A 299 -12.76 27.31 9.16
CA LEU A 299 -11.50 28.04 9.31
C LEU A 299 -11.65 29.55 9.01
N GLY A 300 -12.62 29.90 8.14
CA GLY A 300 -12.87 31.29 7.76
C GLY A 300 -11.67 31.98 7.11
N THR A 301 -11.60 33.29 7.22
CA THR A 301 -10.48 34.14 6.79
C THR A 301 -9.33 34.18 7.78
N VAL A 302 -9.32 33.33 8.79
CA VAL A 302 -8.17 33.23 9.72
C VAL A 302 -6.97 32.73 8.92
N ALA A 303 -5.91 33.52 8.93
CA ALA A 303 -4.67 33.20 8.25
C ALA A 303 -4.25 31.77 8.60
N VAL A 304 -4.33 30.86 7.62
CA VAL A 304 -3.85 29.51 7.74
C VAL A 304 -2.33 29.60 7.72
N ILE A 305 -1.74 29.61 8.89
CA ILE A 305 -0.30 29.51 9.06
C ILE A 305 0.09 28.04 9.11
#